data_bf032da9c9feecc229801b1012e0e8c5
#
_entry.id   bf032da9c9feecc229801b1012e0e8c5
#
_cell.length_a   1.000
_cell.length_b   1.000
_cell.length_c   1.000
_cell.angle_alpha   90.00
_cell.angle_beta   90.00
_cell.angle_gamma   90.00
#
_symmetry.space_group_name_H-M   'P 1'
#
loop_
_entity.id
_entity.type
_entity.pdbx_description
1 polymer ?
#
loop_
_entity_poly.entity_id
_entity_poly.type
_entity_poly.pdbx_seq_one_letter_code
_entity_poly.pdbx_strand_id
1 'polypeptide(L)'
;MKDKESLIRGISGIFIILIMLSFIYSYNIIYDLIFILMVGSIMSMEWNEMISNSKTKINKNKWCLFGSIYTILILVPWFILKTFPDGNHLLMWLFIVVWSVDTFAYIIGGKLKLGKHKISKISPKKSYEGLFGGMLASMIFGYLFADAFLPDYKYLLLYFTPLFACLEQAGDFTESYLKRKFEIKDSGSIIPGHGGFLDRFDGFLYLTLCLLLVLSM
;
A
#
# COMPACT_ATOMS: atom_id res chain seq x y z
N MET A 1 26.97 0.68 13.29
CA MET A 1 26.18 1.38 12.26
C MET A 1 24.90 0.61 11.92
N LYS A 2 24.95 -0.68 11.59
CA LYS A 2 23.74 -1.50 11.27
C LYS A 2 22.67 -1.51 12.37
N ASP A 3 23.07 -1.55 13.64
CA ASP A 3 22.11 -1.57 14.77
C ASP A 3 21.35 -0.23 14.92
N LYS A 4 22.01 0.90 14.65
CA LYS A 4 21.36 2.22 14.65
C LYS A 4 20.34 2.36 13.52
N GLU A 5 20.65 1.89 12.31
CA GLU A 5 19.73 1.92 11.19
C GLU A 5 18.53 1.01 11.41
N SER A 6 18.75 -0.17 12.00
CA SER A 6 17.67 -1.10 12.38
C SER A 6 16.75 -0.49 13.44
N LEU A 7 17.30 0.21 14.43
CA LEU A 7 16.53 0.89 15.47
C LEU A 7 15.69 2.05 14.88
N ILE A 8 16.28 2.88 14.01
CA ILE A 8 15.57 3.98 13.34
C ILE A 8 14.42 3.43 12.50
N ARG A 9 14.63 2.34 11.76
CA ARG A 9 13.57 1.65 11.01
C ARG A 9 12.46 1.17 11.93
N GLY A 10 12.79 0.52 13.05
CA GLY A 10 11.77 0.06 14.00
C GLY A 10 10.92 1.22 14.54
N ILE A 11 11.56 2.30 14.97
CA ILE A 11 10.87 3.47 15.54
C ILE A 11 9.97 4.14 14.49
N SER A 12 10.48 4.41 13.29
CA SER A 12 9.68 5.04 12.22
C SER A 12 8.52 4.15 11.76
N GLY A 13 8.70 2.82 11.72
CA GLY A 13 7.63 1.88 11.41
C GLY A 13 6.53 1.91 12.47
N ILE A 14 6.87 1.86 13.75
CA ILE A 14 5.89 1.97 14.85
C ILE A 14 5.15 3.31 14.78
N PHE A 15 5.85 4.40 14.52
CA PHE A 15 5.25 5.73 14.41
C PHE A 15 4.23 5.81 13.28
N ILE A 16 4.54 5.25 12.10
CA ILE A 16 3.61 5.19 10.97
C ILE A 16 2.38 4.36 11.34
N ILE A 17 2.56 3.20 11.97
CA ILE A 17 1.45 2.34 12.41
C ILE A 17 0.54 3.11 13.36
N LEU A 18 1.08 3.79 14.35
CA LEU A 18 0.29 4.57 15.31
C LEU A 18 -0.49 5.70 14.64
N ILE A 19 0.13 6.40 13.70
CA ILE A 19 -0.53 7.45 12.91
C ILE A 19 -1.67 6.86 12.07
N MET A 20 -1.44 5.73 11.40
CA MET A 20 -2.47 5.07 10.61
C MET A 20 -3.63 4.57 11.49
N LEU A 21 -3.35 3.98 12.64
CA LEU A 21 -4.37 3.55 13.59
C LEU A 21 -5.19 4.75 14.11
N SER A 22 -4.56 5.89 14.38
CA SER A 22 -5.27 7.10 14.81
C SER A 22 -6.25 7.60 13.74
N PHE A 23 -5.90 7.50 12.46
CA PHE A 23 -6.79 7.82 11.35
C PHE A 23 -7.90 6.78 11.20
N ILE A 24 -7.56 5.49 11.18
CA ILE A 24 -8.53 4.41 10.98
C ILE A 24 -9.62 4.46 12.05
N TYR A 25 -9.27 4.64 13.31
CA TYR A 25 -10.21 4.64 14.43
C TYR A 25 -10.68 6.04 14.86
N SER A 26 -10.40 7.07 14.07
CA SER A 26 -11.02 8.38 14.25
C SER A 26 -12.52 8.32 13.92
N TYR A 27 -13.31 9.04 14.69
CA TYR A 27 -14.73 9.31 14.42
C TYR A 27 -15.00 10.79 14.14
N ASN A 28 -13.94 11.56 13.88
CA ASN A 28 -14.03 12.99 13.63
C ASN A 28 -13.72 13.29 12.16
N ILE A 29 -14.75 13.67 11.41
CA ILE A 29 -14.64 13.95 9.97
C ILE A 29 -13.66 15.08 9.65
N ILE A 30 -13.52 16.08 10.54
CA ILE A 30 -12.57 17.18 10.34
C ILE A 30 -11.13 16.65 10.45
N TYR A 31 -10.88 15.81 11.45
CA TYR A 31 -9.59 15.14 11.61
C TYR A 31 -9.27 14.28 10.38
N ASP A 32 -10.24 13.50 9.90
CA ASP A 32 -10.06 12.62 8.74
C ASP A 32 -9.74 13.44 7.46
N LEU A 33 -10.41 14.56 7.26
CA LEU A 33 -10.13 15.47 6.14
C LEU A 33 -8.72 16.08 6.24
N ILE A 34 -8.34 16.58 7.42
CA ILE A 34 -7.00 17.14 7.65
C ILE A 34 -5.94 16.06 7.41
N PHE A 35 -6.17 14.84 7.90
CA PHE A 35 -5.27 13.73 7.72
C PHE A 35 -5.07 13.40 6.24
N ILE A 36 -6.15 13.24 5.48
CA ILE A 36 -6.11 12.95 4.04
C ILE A 36 -5.42 14.06 3.25
N LEU A 37 -5.69 15.33 3.58
CA LEU A 37 -5.01 16.47 2.94
C LEU A 37 -3.50 16.48 3.25
N MET A 38 -3.12 16.17 4.48
CA MET A 38 -1.72 16.05 4.89
C MET A 38 -1.02 14.91 4.13
N VAL A 39 -1.60 13.73 4.13
CA VAL A 39 -1.06 12.55 3.40
C VAL A 39 -0.97 12.85 1.90
N GLY A 40 -2.02 13.43 1.32
CA GLY A 40 -2.04 13.82 -0.09
C GLY A 40 -0.97 14.84 -0.45
N SER A 41 -0.71 15.81 0.44
CA SER A 41 0.37 16.78 0.28
C SER A 41 1.74 16.10 0.28
N ILE A 42 1.99 15.20 1.22
CA ILE A 42 3.25 14.44 1.28
C ILE A 42 3.45 13.60 0.01
N MET A 43 2.42 12.85 -0.41
CA MET A 43 2.49 12.05 -1.64
C MET A 43 2.75 12.93 -2.88
N SER A 44 2.10 14.07 -2.97
CA SER A 44 2.29 15.02 -4.08
C SER A 44 3.69 15.65 -4.07
N MET A 45 4.23 15.94 -2.90
CA MET A 45 5.62 16.44 -2.76
C MET A 45 6.63 15.40 -3.24
N GLU A 46 6.53 14.14 -2.78
CA GLU A 46 7.41 13.05 -3.23
C GLU A 46 7.28 12.80 -4.73
N TRP A 47 6.05 12.82 -5.25
CA TRP A 47 5.83 12.67 -6.69
C TRP A 47 6.52 13.75 -7.50
N ASN A 48 6.40 15.01 -7.07
CA ASN A 48 7.07 16.13 -7.72
C ASN A 48 8.60 16.04 -7.60
N GLU A 49 9.12 15.53 -6.49
CA GLU A 49 10.55 15.26 -6.32
C GLU A 49 11.02 14.17 -7.29
N MET A 50 10.26 13.06 -7.43
CA MET A 50 10.55 12.02 -8.43
C MET A 50 10.64 12.58 -9.85
N ILE A 51 9.69 13.43 -10.25
CA ILE A 51 9.67 14.07 -11.57
C ILE A 51 10.86 15.00 -11.74
N SER A 52 11.18 15.78 -10.70
CA SER A 52 12.28 16.75 -10.75
C SER A 52 13.65 16.08 -10.87
N ASN A 53 13.81 14.94 -10.19
CA ASN A 53 15.03 14.14 -10.18
C ASN A 53 15.12 13.15 -11.37
N SER A 54 14.10 13.13 -12.24
CA SER A 54 14.09 12.27 -13.42
C SER A 54 15.26 12.61 -14.35
N LYS A 55 16.03 11.59 -14.72
CA LYS A 55 17.13 11.71 -15.68
C LYS A 55 16.67 11.71 -17.14
N THR A 56 15.42 11.31 -17.38
CA THR A 56 14.83 11.27 -18.71
C THR A 56 14.11 12.57 -19.05
N LYS A 57 14.10 12.94 -20.35
CA LYS A 57 13.26 14.05 -20.83
C LYS A 57 11.79 13.67 -20.72
N ILE A 58 11.07 14.28 -19.79
CA ILE A 58 9.64 14.04 -19.56
C ILE A 58 8.85 15.35 -19.64
N ASN A 59 7.59 15.26 -20.04
CA ASN A 59 6.67 16.38 -19.93
C ASN A 59 6.20 16.50 -18.48
N LYS A 60 6.82 17.42 -17.72
CA LYS A 60 6.56 17.61 -16.29
C LYS A 60 5.09 17.84 -15.98
N ASN A 61 4.39 18.69 -16.75
CA ASN A 61 2.99 19.02 -16.51
C ASN A 61 2.09 17.77 -16.64
N LYS A 62 2.33 16.93 -17.67
CA LYS A 62 1.59 15.68 -17.84
C LYS A 62 1.82 14.72 -16.68
N TRP A 63 3.05 14.63 -16.19
CA TRP A 63 3.37 13.74 -15.07
C TRP A 63 2.92 14.28 -13.72
N CYS A 64 2.91 15.60 -13.51
CA CYS A 64 2.27 16.20 -12.33
C CYS A 64 0.77 15.89 -12.28
N LEU A 65 0.06 16.05 -13.42
CA LEU A 65 -1.35 15.68 -13.50
C LEU A 65 -1.58 14.20 -13.20
N PHE A 66 -0.74 13.32 -13.73
CA PHE A 66 -0.82 11.88 -13.45
C PHE A 66 -0.61 11.59 -11.96
N GLY A 67 0.37 12.22 -11.30
CA GLY A 67 0.60 12.07 -9.86
C GLY A 67 -0.57 12.56 -9.02
N SER A 68 -1.21 13.66 -9.40
CA SER A 68 -2.41 14.14 -8.72
C SER A 68 -3.55 13.14 -8.84
N ILE A 69 -3.78 12.58 -10.02
CA ILE A 69 -4.80 11.53 -10.23
C ILE A 69 -4.45 10.29 -9.41
N TYR A 70 -3.19 9.85 -9.42
CA TYR A 70 -2.70 8.72 -8.64
C TYR A 70 -3.00 8.89 -7.14
N THR A 71 -2.68 10.05 -6.58
CA THR A 71 -2.93 10.38 -5.16
C THR A 71 -4.44 10.38 -4.85
N ILE A 72 -5.25 10.98 -5.72
CA ILE A 72 -6.71 11.02 -5.57
C ILE A 72 -7.31 9.62 -5.58
N LEU A 73 -6.85 8.74 -6.49
CA LEU A 73 -7.33 7.36 -6.60
C LEU A 73 -7.04 6.50 -5.37
N ILE A 74 -6.06 6.87 -4.56
CA ILE A 74 -5.79 6.21 -3.26
C ILE A 74 -6.64 6.82 -2.15
N LEU A 75 -6.62 8.13 -2.02
CA LEU A 75 -7.12 8.81 -0.82
C LEU A 75 -8.62 9.04 -0.80
N VAL A 76 -9.23 9.33 -1.94
CA VAL A 76 -10.69 9.54 -2.02
C VAL A 76 -11.46 8.27 -1.64
N PRO A 77 -11.10 7.07 -2.15
CA PRO A 77 -11.73 5.83 -1.70
C PRO A 77 -11.57 5.56 -0.20
N TRP A 78 -10.44 5.93 0.41
CA TRP A 78 -10.27 5.81 1.86
C TRP A 78 -11.28 6.67 2.62
N PHE A 79 -11.46 7.92 2.19
CA PHE A 79 -12.45 8.80 2.79
C PHE A 79 -13.88 8.27 2.62
N ILE A 80 -14.21 7.76 1.42
CA ILE A 80 -15.50 7.16 1.16
C ILE A 80 -15.73 5.92 2.04
N LEU A 81 -14.74 5.03 2.16
CA LEU A 81 -14.84 3.85 3.04
C LEU A 81 -15.16 4.23 4.49
N LYS A 82 -14.60 5.31 5.00
CA LYS A 82 -14.91 5.79 6.35
C LYS A 82 -16.35 6.23 6.55
N THR A 83 -17.10 6.52 5.49
CA THR A 83 -18.54 6.85 5.59
C THR A 83 -19.44 5.61 5.69
N PHE A 84 -18.90 4.39 5.46
CA PHE A 84 -19.64 3.15 5.65
C PHE A 84 -19.79 2.83 7.14
N PRO A 85 -20.85 2.09 7.55
CA PRO A 85 -21.08 1.72 8.97
C PRO A 85 -19.85 1.05 9.61
N ASP A 86 -19.21 0.12 8.91
CA ASP A 86 -18.01 -0.59 9.37
C ASP A 86 -16.71 -0.09 8.71
N GLY A 87 -16.72 1.14 8.22
CA GLY A 87 -15.65 1.72 7.41
C GLY A 87 -14.27 1.66 8.07
N ASN A 88 -14.19 1.87 9.39
CA ASN A 88 -12.96 1.76 10.15
C ASN A 88 -12.39 0.34 10.12
N HIS A 89 -13.25 -0.66 10.33
CA HIS A 89 -12.85 -2.07 10.27
C HIS A 89 -12.53 -2.52 8.83
N LEU A 90 -13.25 -2.02 7.84
CA LEU A 90 -12.97 -2.28 6.42
C LEU A 90 -11.60 -1.72 6.01
N LEU A 91 -11.25 -0.50 6.44
CA LEU A 91 -9.91 0.06 6.23
C LEU A 91 -8.84 -0.76 6.94
N MET A 92 -9.07 -1.13 8.22
CA MET A 92 -8.12 -1.97 8.95
C MET A 92 -7.92 -3.33 8.27
N TRP A 93 -8.99 -3.93 7.76
CA TRP A 93 -8.92 -5.17 6.99
C TRP A 93 -8.03 -5.02 5.74
N LEU A 94 -8.17 -3.93 4.98
CA LEU A 94 -7.28 -3.64 3.84
C LEU A 94 -5.80 -3.58 4.25
N PHE A 95 -5.49 -2.90 5.35
CA PHE A 95 -4.12 -2.86 5.86
C PHE A 95 -3.60 -4.24 6.24
N ILE A 96 -4.43 -5.09 6.87
CA ILE A 96 -4.06 -6.46 7.22
C ILE A 96 -3.78 -7.27 5.96
N VAL A 97 -4.59 -7.15 4.91
CA VAL A 97 -4.37 -7.83 3.63
C VAL A 97 -3.04 -7.40 3.03
N VAL A 98 -2.80 -6.10 2.86
CA VAL A 98 -1.56 -5.56 2.28
C VAL A 98 -0.33 -6.02 3.06
N TRP A 99 -0.32 -5.82 4.38
CA TRP A 99 0.82 -6.20 5.22
C TRP A 99 1.07 -7.71 5.23
N SER A 100 0.01 -8.52 5.16
CA SER A 100 0.14 -9.98 5.07
C SER A 100 0.76 -10.38 3.75
N VAL A 101 0.30 -9.81 2.62
CA VAL A 101 0.86 -10.10 1.30
C VAL A 101 2.34 -9.73 1.28
N ASP A 102 2.71 -8.52 1.63
CA ASP A 102 4.10 -8.04 1.62
C ASP A 102 5.01 -8.87 2.52
N THR A 103 4.57 -9.08 3.78
CA THR A 103 5.40 -9.79 4.77
C THR A 103 5.64 -11.22 4.35
N PHE A 104 4.61 -11.95 3.96
CA PHE A 104 4.73 -13.37 3.63
C PHE A 104 5.32 -13.59 2.23
N ALA A 105 5.06 -12.68 1.27
CA ALA A 105 5.77 -12.70 0.00
C ALA A 105 7.29 -12.52 0.21
N TYR A 106 7.70 -11.61 1.09
CA TYR A 106 9.11 -11.44 1.45
C TYR A 106 9.68 -12.64 2.20
N ILE A 107 8.96 -13.22 3.17
CA ILE A 107 9.44 -14.39 3.94
C ILE A 107 9.62 -15.59 3.02
N ILE A 108 8.59 -15.92 2.24
CA ILE A 108 8.58 -17.14 1.41
C ILE A 108 9.47 -16.96 0.17
N GLY A 109 9.30 -15.85 -0.55
CA GLY A 109 10.04 -15.60 -1.78
C GLY A 109 11.49 -15.22 -1.55
N GLY A 110 11.78 -14.49 -0.47
CA GLY A 110 13.11 -13.92 -0.16
C GLY A 110 13.85 -14.66 0.95
N LYS A 111 13.32 -14.61 2.19
CA LYS A 111 14.06 -15.10 3.38
C LYS A 111 14.23 -16.61 3.40
N LEU A 112 13.19 -17.37 3.05
CA LEU A 112 13.25 -18.84 2.95
C LEU A 112 13.87 -19.31 1.62
N LYS A 113 14.20 -18.39 0.70
CA LYS A 113 14.80 -18.69 -0.61
C LYS A 113 13.99 -19.67 -1.46
N LEU A 114 12.68 -19.74 -1.25
CA LEU A 114 11.77 -20.58 -2.02
C LEU A 114 11.40 -19.96 -3.36
N GLY A 115 11.63 -18.66 -3.54
CA GLY A 115 11.30 -17.89 -4.75
C GLY A 115 12.18 -18.21 -5.94
N LYS A 116 11.90 -19.32 -6.62
CA LYS A 116 12.64 -19.78 -7.81
C LYS A 116 12.20 -19.06 -9.08
N HIS A 117 10.90 -18.88 -9.25
CA HIS A 117 10.31 -18.32 -10.48
C HIS A 117 10.02 -16.84 -10.29
N LYS A 118 10.83 -15.99 -10.94
CA LYS A 118 10.68 -14.53 -10.85
C LYS A 118 9.51 -14.05 -11.70
N ILE A 119 8.70 -13.13 -11.16
CA ILE A 119 7.53 -12.59 -11.85
C ILE A 119 7.96 -11.62 -12.96
N SER A 120 8.96 -10.76 -12.69
CA SER A 120 9.33 -9.69 -13.61
C SER A 120 10.80 -9.32 -13.51
N LYS A 121 11.35 -8.81 -14.62
CA LYS A 121 12.69 -8.17 -14.66
C LYS A 121 12.69 -6.79 -13.98
N ILE A 122 11.54 -6.12 -13.89
CA ILE A 122 11.39 -4.79 -13.26
C ILE A 122 11.60 -4.89 -11.75
N SER A 123 11.07 -5.97 -11.12
CA SER A 123 11.25 -6.26 -9.70
C SER A 123 11.77 -7.69 -9.51
N PRO A 124 13.10 -7.92 -9.65
CA PRO A 124 13.68 -9.26 -9.66
C PRO A 124 13.65 -9.97 -8.29
N LYS A 125 13.24 -9.27 -7.25
CA LYS A 125 13.05 -9.86 -5.90
C LYS A 125 11.70 -10.55 -5.73
N LYS A 126 10.71 -10.22 -6.56
CA LYS A 126 9.36 -10.81 -6.52
C LYS A 126 9.32 -12.14 -7.25
N SER A 127 8.65 -13.14 -6.65
CA SER A 127 8.49 -14.49 -7.18
C SER A 127 7.06 -14.96 -7.07
N TYR A 128 6.69 -15.91 -7.94
CA TYR A 128 5.35 -16.52 -7.90
C TYR A 128 5.10 -17.25 -6.57
N GLU A 129 6.12 -17.94 -6.03
CA GLU A 129 6.00 -18.62 -4.74
C GLU A 129 5.76 -17.63 -3.60
N GLY A 130 6.43 -16.47 -3.66
CA GLY A 130 6.19 -15.36 -2.73
C GLY A 130 4.76 -14.82 -2.85
N LEU A 131 4.27 -14.56 -4.06
CA LEU A 131 2.90 -14.13 -4.30
C LEU A 131 1.87 -15.11 -3.73
N PHE A 132 2.04 -16.42 -4.04
CA PHE A 132 1.16 -17.46 -3.49
C PHE A 132 1.17 -17.49 -1.96
N GLY A 133 2.36 -17.39 -1.36
CA GLY A 133 2.49 -17.39 0.08
C GLY A 133 1.86 -16.15 0.72
N GLY A 134 2.03 -14.98 0.12
CA GLY A 134 1.36 -13.74 0.55
C GLY A 134 -0.15 -13.82 0.43
N MET A 135 -0.65 -14.38 -0.68
CA MET A 135 -2.08 -14.60 -0.91
C MET A 135 -2.69 -15.52 0.15
N LEU A 136 -2.08 -16.67 0.43
CA LEU A 136 -2.56 -17.58 1.48
C LEU A 136 -2.54 -16.93 2.86
N ALA A 137 -1.49 -16.21 3.19
CA ALA A 137 -1.41 -15.48 4.46
C ALA A 137 -2.50 -14.40 4.57
N SER A 138 -2.73 -13.63 3.52
CA SER A 138 -3.77 -12.59 3.51
C SER A 138 -5.18 -13.19 3.64
N MET A 139 -5.43 -14.36 3.05
CA MET A 139 -6.69 -15.09 3.25
C MET A 139 -6.88 -15.50 4.71
N ILE A 140 -5.84 -16.03 5.35
CA ILE A 140 -5.90 -16.46 6.77
C ILE A 140 -6.11 -15.24 7.68
N PHE A 141 -5.21 -14.26 7.64
CA PHE A 141 -5.27 -13.12 8.56
C PHE A 141 -6.45 -12.19 8.25
N GLY A 142 -6.77 -11.99 6.97
CA GLY A 142 -7.95 -11.23 6.55
C GLY A 142 -9.26 -11.88 7.01
N TYR A 143 -9.36 -13.22 6.90
CA TYR A 143 -10.54 -13.95 7.38
C TYR A 143 -10.67 -13.90 8.91
N LEU A 144 -9.57 -14.13 9.65
CA LEU A 144 -9.60 -14.07 11.12
C LEU A 144 -10.04 -12.70 11.63
N PHE A 145 -9.56 -11.63 10.99
CA PHE A 145 -10.00 -10.29 11.33
C PHE A 145 -11.46 -10.05 10.94
N ALA A 146 -11.88 -10.45 9.75
CA ALA A 146 -13.25 -10.27 9.29
C ALA A 146 -14.25 -11.09 10.13
N ASP A 147 -13.89 -12.29 10.56
CA ASP A 147 -14.72 -13.11 11.44
C ASP A 147 -14.96 -12.43 12.80
N ALA A 148 -13.95 -11.74 13.32
CA ALA A 148 -14.02 -11.06 14.61
C ALA A 148 -14.73 -9.69 14.56
N PHE A 149 -14.54 -8.91 13.47
CA PHE A 149 -14.93 -7.49 13.41
C PHE A 149 -15.86 -7.13 12.26
N LEU A 150 -16.01 -8.01 11.25
CA LEU A 150 -16.81 -7.82 10.04
C LEU A 150 -17.61 -9.07 9.69
N PRO A 151 -18.39 -9.63 10.65
CA PRO A 151 -19.04 -10.95 10.46
C PRO A 151 -19.96 -10.99 9.24
N ASP A 152 -20.63 -9.88 8.90
CA ASP A 152 -21.54 -9.79 7.76
C ASP A 152 -20.81 -9.81 6.41
N TYR A 153 -19.56 -9.38 6.38
CA TYR A 153 -18.75 -9.29 5.17
C TYR A 153 -17.73 -10.44 5.03
N LYS A 154 -17.51 -11.27 6.05
CA LYS A 154 -16.38 -12.21 6.12
C LYS A 154 -16.26 -13.16 4.93
N TYR A 155 -17.37 -13.72 4.45
CA TYR A 155 -17.33 -14.64 3.30
C TYR A 155 -17.13 -13.92 1.99
N LEU A 156 -17.71 -12.72 1.82
CA LEU A 156 -17.49 -11.85 0.67
C LEU A 156 -16.01 -11.44 0.60
N LEU A 157 -15.45 -10.96 1.70
CA LEU A 157 -14.06 -10.55 1.80
C LEU A 157 -13.12 -11.72 1.56
N LEU A 158 -13.38 -12.91 2.16
CA LEU A 158 -12.59 -14.10 1.91
C LEU A 158 -12.58 -14.51 0.43
N TYR A 159 -13.75 -14.47 -0.22
CA TYR A 159 -13.89 -14.83 -1.63
C TYR A 159 -13.04 -13.91 -2.54
N PHE A 160 -13.04 -12.61 -2.25
CA PHE A 160 -12.29 -11.63 -3.05
C PHE A 160 -10.83 -11.45 -2.60
N THR A 161 -10.39 -11.97 -1.45
CA THR A 161 -9.01 -11.78 -0.96
C THR A 161 -7.93 -12.21 -1.98
N PRO A 162 -8.05 -13.30 -2.75
CA PRO A 162 -7.05 -13.63 -3.79
C PRO A 162 -6.92 -12.54 -4.85
N LEU A 163 -8.02 -11.92 -5.25
CA LEU A 163 -8.00 -10.78 -6.17
C LEU A 163 -7.30 -9.58 -5.55
N PHE A 164 -7.59 -9.27 -4.28
CA PHE A 164 -6.93 -8.18 -3.56
C PHE A 164 -5.43 -8.40 -3.46
N ALA A 165 -4.96 -9.61 -3.18
CA ALA A 165 -3.53 -9.93 -3.15
C ALA A 165 -2.86 -9.72 -4.52
N CYS A 166 -3.53 -10.04 -5.61
CA CYS A 166 -3.03 -9.76 -6.97
C CYS A 166 -3.00 -8.25 -7.27
N LEU A 167 -4.03 -7.52 -6.87
CA LEU A 167 -4.13 -6.07 -7.09
C LEU A 167 -3.09 -5.29 -6.28
N GLU A 168 -2.81 -5.72 -5.04
CA GLU A 168 -1.73 -5.17 -4.22
C GLU A 168 -0.39 -5.29 -4.96
N GLN A 169 -0.06 -6.49 -5.43
CA GLN A 169 1.16 -6.70 -6.21
C GLN A 169 1.19 -5.89 -7.51
N ALA A 170 0.04 -5.69 -8.16
CA ALA A 170 -0.06 -4.84 -9.35
C ALA A 170 0.22 -3.36 -9.04
N GLY A 171 -0.21 -2.87 -7.88
CA GLY A 171 0.09 -1.52 -7.40
C GLY A 171 1.59 -1.31 -7.22
N ASP A 172 2.28 -2.19 -6.47
CA ASP A 172 3.74 -2.14 -6.29
C ASP A 172 4.49 -2.28 -7.65
N PHE A 173 4.01 -3.14 -8.56
CA PHE A 173 4.59 -3.20 -9.91
C PHE A 173 4.41 -1.90 -10.69
N THR A 174 3.27 -1.24 -10.56
CA THR A 174 3.00 0.04 -11.23
C THR A 174 3.97 1.10 -10.74
N GLU A 175 4.15 1.23 -9.45
CA GLU A 175 5.10 2.18 -8.86
C GLU A 175 6.56 1.82 -9.21
N SER A 176 6.92 0.55 -9.12
CA SER A 176 8.25 0.07 -9.54
C SER A 176 8.54 0.40 -11.00
N TYR A 177 7.56 0.23 -11.90
CA TYR A 177 7.69 0.61 -13.30
C TYR A 177 7.93 2.11 -13.48
N LEU A 178 7.16 2.95 -12.78
CA LEU A 178 7.29 4.40 -12.83
C LEU A 178 8.66 4.87 -12.35
N LYS A 179 9.16 4.32 -11.24
CA LYS A 179 10.52 4.59 -10.74
C LYS A 179 11.59 4.26 -11.79
N ARG A 180 11.49 3.10 -12.46
CA ARG A 180 12.43 2.74 -13.53
C ARG A 180 12.32 3.65 -14.74
N LYS A 181 11.09 4.08 -15.09
CA LYS A 181 10.87 5.04 -16.19
C LYS A 181 11.51 6.39 -15.93
N PHE A 182 11.56 6.83 -14.67
CA PHE A 182 12.24 8.07 -14.27
C PHE A 182 13.74 7.87 -13.98
N GLU A 183 14.26 6.65 -14.14
CA GLU A 183 15.64 6.27 -13.83
C GLU A 183 16.03 6.53 -12.36
N ILE A 184 15.07 6.38 -11.45
CA ILE A 184 15.24 6.44 -10.01
C ILE A 184 14.96 5.08 -9.36
N LYS A 185 15.36 4.93 -8.11
CA LYS A 185 15.16 3.68 -7.37
C LYS A 185 14.10 3.80 -6.31
N ASP A 186 14.11 4.86 -5.54
CA ASP A 186 13.22 5.12 -4.41
C ASP A 186 12.40 6.37 -4.71
N SER A 187 11.14 6.44 -4.25
CA SER A 187 10.24 7.57 -4.51
C SER A 187 10.70 8.84 -3.77
N GLY A 188 11.31 8.67 -2.61
CA GLY A 188 11.80 9.75 -1.76
C GLY A 188 12.57 9.22 -0.55
N SER A 189 12.80 10.09 0.42
CA SER A 189 13.52 9.78 1.67
C SER A 189 12.81 10.36 2.91
N ILE A 190 11.51 10.65 2.80
CA ILE A 190 10.74 11.31 3.86
C ILE A 190 10.67 10.43 5.10
N ILE A 191 10.58 9.10 4.94
CA ILE A 191 10.52 8.18 6.07
C ILE A 191 11.94 7.72 6.44
N PRO A 192 12.49 8.13 7.60
CA PRO A 192 13.84 7.74 7.99
C PRO A 192 14.00 6.21 8.03
N GLY A 193 14.94 5.70 7.24
CA GLY A 193 15.25 4.27 7.14
C GLY A 193 14.27 3.42 6.31
N HIS A 194 13.15 3.97 5.85
CA HIS A 194 12.14 3.26 5.06
C HIS A 194 11.99 3.74 3.61
N GLY A 195 12.66 4.85 3.22
CA GLY A 195 12.54 5.41 1.86
C GLY A 195 11.37 6.37 1.72
N GLY A 196 10.68 6.32 0.61
CA GLY A 196 9.57 7.21 0.31
C GLY A 196 8.26 6.81 0.99
N PHE A 197 7.39 7.81 1.13
CA PHE A 197 6.03 7.62 1.61
C PHE A 197 5.16 6.92 0.56
N LEU A 198 5.32 7.28 -0.71
CA LEU A 198 4.64 6.62 -1.83
C LEU A 198 4.93 5.13 -1.88
N ASP A 199 6.19 4.72 -1.62
CA ASP A 199 6.60 3.31 -1.54
C ASP A 199 5.84 2.49 -0.48
N ARG A 200 5.02 3.11 0.36
CA ARG A 200 4.22 2.47 1.42
C ARG A 200 2.74 2.37 1.07
N PHE A 201 2.30 3.11 0.07
CA PHE A 201 0.90 3.19 -0.33
C PHE A 201 0.63 2.71 -1.75
N ASP A 202 1.66 2.28 -2.47
CA ASP A 202 1.58 1.77 -3.84
C ASP A 202 0.64 0.57 -3.99
N GLY A 203 0.66 -0.37 -3.03
CA GLY A 203 -0.24 -1.50 -2.97
C GLY A 203 -1.72 -1.10 -2.86
N PHE A 204 -2.04 0.07 -2.28
CA PHE A 204 -3.42 0.51 -2.12
C PHE A 204 -4.07 1.08 -3.38
N LEU A 205 -3.30 1.37 -4.44
CA LEU A 205 -3.79 2.04 -5.64
C LEU A 205 -5.05 1.39 -6.24
N TYR A 206 -5.06 0.08 -6.33
CA TYR A 206 -6.17 -0.67 -6.92
C TYR A 206 -7.11 -1.27 -5.87
N LEU A 207 -6.61 -1.54 -4.67
CA LEU A 207 -7.35 -2.24 -3.63
C LEU A 207 -8.55 -1.45 -3.13
N THR A 208 -8.34 -0.18 -2.82
CA THR A 208 -9.38 0.68 -2.25
C THR A 208 -10.56 0.86 -3.20
N LEU A 209 -10.27 1.06 -4.49
CA LEU A 209 -11.29 1.13 -5.53
C LEU A 209 -12.03 -0.20 -5.70
N CYS A 210 -11.28 -1.31 -5.71
CA CYS A 210 -11.87 -2.64 -5.83
C CYS A 210 -12.77 -2.97 -4.63
N LEU A 211 -12.35 -2.61 -3.41
CA LEU A 211 -13.19 -2.83 -2.23
C LEU A 211 -14.51 -2.04 -2.30
N LEU A 212 -14.47 -0.78 -2.72
CA LEU A 212 -15.69 0.00 -2.92
C LEU A 212 -16.64 -0.66 -3.93
N LEU A 213 -16.11 -1.19 -5.04
CA LEU A 213 -16.90 -1.91 -6.03
C LEU A 213 -17.50 -3.19 -5.44
N VAL A 214 -16.73 -3.97 -4.69
CA VAL A 214 -17.21 -5.21 -4.03
C VAL A 214 -18.30 -4.92 -3.01
N LEU A 215 -18.20 -3.82 -2.26
CA LEU A 215 -19.21 -3.43 -1.27
C LEU A 215 -20.48 -2.83 -1.90
N SER A 216 -20.44 -2.46 -3.18
CA SER A 216 -21.60 -1.95 -3.93
C SER A 216 -22.40 -3.06 -4.62
N MET A 217 -21.93 -4.31 -4.59
CA MET A 217 -22.59 -5.49 -5.16
C MET A 217 -23.65 -6.04 -4.23
#